data_06e4cca24b735c343bfce8bfdc3f96ec
#
_entry.id   06e4cca24b735c343bfce8bfdc3f96ec
#
_cell.length_a   1.000
_cell.length_b   1.000
_cell.length_c   1.000
_cell.angle_alpha   90.00
_cell.angle_beta   90.00
_cell.angle_gamma   90.00
#
_symmetry.space_group_name_H-M   'P 1'
#
loop_
_entity.id
_entity.type
_entity.pdbx_description
1 polymer ?
#
loop_
_entity_poly.entity_id
_entity_poly.type
_entity_poly.pdbx_seq_one_letter_code
_entity_poly.pdbx_strand_id
1 'polypeptide(L)'
;MRQHSPTRRGLLFLLLAGVASGQNAPDVAKLATDTSKESQACIACHMKGATPLAVQQWSTSRHAQKGIGCFECHQADKGRPDAFEHFGESISVMVTPNSCGMCHGQEAQEFQASHHAQAGQILGSLDNVLGDDVEGPAAAAMGCAKCHGSVVKVLGQGKLDPGTWPNEGIGRINPDGSKGSCSVCHSRHTFSLSIARQPESCGYCHLGPDHPQAEIYDESKHGVTYRALIGQMNLNSASWVLGKDYSVAPTCDTCHMGATSKLAATHDVGARISWNLRPEVAIKQKDWEKKREEMKSVCANCHASDWVNNFYTQFDNAVDLGNEKFFKPAKEIMTKLQQAGKISPTPFDAPIKWTYFELWHHQGRRARMGASMNGPDYVQWHGFYEVAKIFYSEFLPEAEHLLPGVTSGVKESSYHQWMKGLSPEQRQKIREYYQKRYEQPPS
;
A
#
# COMPACT_ATOMS: atom_id res chain seq x y z
N MET A 1 -24.34 64.79 -12.20
CA MET A 1 -25.48 64.45 -11.29
C MET A 1 -26.48 63.60 -12.00
N ARG A 2 -26.49 62.31 -11.74
CA ARG A 2 -27.61 61.39 -11.84
C ARG A 2 -27.27 60.16 -11.04
N GLN A 3 -27.96 59.94 -9.92
CA GLN A 3 -27.85 58.79 -9.03
C GLN A 3 -28.54 57.61 -9.70
N HIS A 4 -27.93 56.46 -9.73
CA HIS A 4 -28.57 55.18 -9.99
C HIS A 4 -28.56 54.29 -8.71
N SER A 5 -29.72 54.08 -8.20
CA SER A 5 -30.04 53.17 -7.09
C SER A 5 -29.82 51.68 -7.49
N PRO A 6 -29.21 50.85 -6.65
CA PRO A 6 -29.14 49.40 -6.91
C PRO A 6 -30.36 48.70 -6.38
N THR A 7 -31.14 48.08 -7.28
CA THR A 7 -32.19 47.13 -6.98
C THR A 7 -31.62 45.86 -6.34
N ARG A 8 -32.01 45.61 -5.08
CA ARG A 8 -31.79 44.36 -4.35
C ARG A 8 -32.57 43.23 -5.02
N ARG A 9 -31.88 42.31 -5.70
CA ARG A 9 -32.43 41.00 -6.04
C ARG A 9 -32.23 40.09 -4.84
N GLY A 10 -33.30 39.75 -4.15
CA GLY A 10 -33.32 38.73 -3.11
C GLY A 10 -33.07 37.36 -3.72
N LEU A 11 -31.95 36.74 -3.32
CA LEU A 11 -31.67 35.33 -3.62
C LEU A 11 -32.45 34.48 -2.61
N LEU A 12 -33.51 33.83 -3.10
CA LEU A 12 -34.26 32.84 -2.33
C LEU A 12 -33.42 31.56 -2.23
N PHE A 13 -32.76 31.34 -1.10
CA PHE A 13 -32.12 30.07 -0.79
C PHE A 13 -33.22 29.05 -0.46
N LEU A 14 -33.54 28.18 -1.42
CA LEU A 14 -34.28 26.94 -1.15
C LEU A 14 -33.34 26.00 -0.35
N LEU A 15 -33.54 25.96 0.95
CA LEU A 15 -33.05 24.92 1.82
C LEU A 15 -33.72 23.60 1.43
N LEU A 16 -33.09 22.81 0.56
CA LEU A 16 -33.38 21.40 0.42
C LEU A 16 -32.93 20.71 1.73
N ALA A 17 -33.86 20.58 2.65
CA ALA A 17 -33.72 19.67 3.78
C ALA A 17 -33.65 18.25 3.20
N GLY A 18 -32.42 17.76 3.01
CA GLY A 18 -32.17 16.37 2.76
C GLY A 18 -32.72 15.57 3.94
N VAL A 19 -33.76 14.78 3.69
CA VAL A 19 -34.26 13.77 4.63
C VAL A 19 -33.12 12.76 4.75
N ALA A 20 -32.23 12.96 5.72
CA ALA A 20 -31.39 11.90 6.24
C ALA A 20 -32.36 10.85 6.78
N SER A 21 -32.50 9.73 6.09
CA SER A 21 -33.16 8.54 6.61
C SER A 21 -32.42 8.15 7.87
N GLY A 22 -32.92 8.57 9.02
CA GLY A 22 -32.43 8.22 10.33
C GLY A 22 -32.55 6.71 10.49
N GLN A 23 -31.47 5.99 10.19
CA GLN A 23 -31.33 4.64 10.72
C GLN A 23 -31.30 4.82 12.22
N ASN A 24 -32.32 4.31 12.93
CA ASN A 24 -32.36 4.32 14.39
C ASN A 24 -31.04 3.79 14.91
N ALA A 25 -30.38 4.53 15.79
CA ALA A 25 -29.15 4.06 16.42
C ALA A 25 -29.42 2.67 17.06
N PRO A 26 -28.50 1.72 16.91
CA PRO A 26 -28.69 0.39 17.46
C PRO A 26 -29.01 0.45 18.94
N ASP A 27 -29.96 -0.36 19.39
CA ASP A 27 -30.27 -0.51 20.81
C ASP A 27 -29.15 -1.31 21.48
N VAL A 28 -28.20 -0.58 22.07
CA VAL A 28 -27.02 -1.15 22.75
C VAL A 28 -27.42 -2.10 23.87
N ALA A 29 -28.48 -1.77 24.62
CA ALA A 29 -28.93 -2.59 25.74
C ALA A 29 -29.44 -3.96 25.25
N LYS A 30 -30.19 -3.98 24.16
CA LYS A 30 -30.64 -5.23 23.53
C LYS A 30 -29.47 -6.04 22.98
N LEU A 31 -28.53 -5.42 22.26
CA LEU A 31 -27.37 -6.11 21.71
C LEU A 31 -26.48 -6.69 22.83
N ALA A 32 -26.35 -5.99 23.96
CA ALA A 32 -25.59 -6.44 25.09
C ALA A 32 -26.15 -7.74 25.68
N THR A 33 -27.47 -7.93 25.71
CA THR A 33 -28.10 -9.16 26.29
C THR A 33 -27.72 -10.42 25.54
N ASP A 34 -27.33 -10.32 24.27
CA ASP A 34 -26.94 -11.45 23.43
C ASP A 34 -25.47 -11.84 23.57
N THR A 35 -24.66 -11.05 24.33
CA THR A 35 -23.23 -11.31 24.57
C THR A 35 -22.96 -12.13 25.83
N SER A 36 -21.72 -12.52 26.06
CA SER A 36 -21.27 -13.16 27.30
C SER A 36 -21.51 -12.27 28.53
N LYS A 37 -21.57 -12.85 29.73
CA LYS A 37 -21.74 -12.09 31.00
C LYS A 37 -20.59 -11.12 31.21
N GLU A 38 -19.38 -11.53 30.87
CA GLU A 38 -18.17 -10.73 30.95
C GLU A 38 -18.28 -9.51 30.00
N SER A 39 -18.71 -9.73 28.78
CA SER A 39 -18.93 -8.64 27.80
C SER A 39 -20.07 -7.70 28.22
N GLN A 40 -21.15 -8.20 28.84
CA GLN A 40 -22.22 -7.36 29.39
C GLN A 40 -21.70 -6.42 30.47
N ALA A 41 -20.84 -6.92 31.38
CA ALA A 41 -20.20 -6.10 32.42
C ALA A 41 -19.29 -5.02 31.80
N CYS A 42 -18.49 -5.37 30.80
CA CYS A 42 -17.67 -4.41 30.05
C CYS A 42 -18.51 -3.30 29.42
N ILE A 43 -19.56 -3.67 28.68
CA ILE A 43 -20.46 -2.72 27.99
C ILE A 43 -21.11 -1.78 28.99
N ALA A 44 -21.66 -2.31 30.10
CA ALA A 44 -22.35 -1.52 31.12
C ALA A 44 -21.45 -0.48 31.77
N CYS A 45 -20.17 -0.82 32.03
CA CYS A 45 -19.19 0.07 32.61
C CYS A 45 -18.70 1.11 31.58
N HIS A 46 -18.26 0.66 30.41
CA HIS A 46 -17.66 1.52 29.37
C HIS A 46 -18.66 2.48 28.73
N MET A 47 -19.95 2.16 28.69
CA MET A 47 -20.99 3.10 28.25
C MET A 47 -21.10 4.33 29.15
N LYS A 48 -20.85 4.19 30.46
CA LYS A 48 -21.01 5.27 31.46
C LYS A 48 -19.71 5.99 31.79
N GLY A 49 -18.58 5.33 31.56
CA GLY A 49 -17.26 5.76 31.99
C GLY A 49 -16.27 6.00 30.85
N ALA A 50 -15.18 5.25 30.85
CA ALA A 50 -14.12 5.36 29.87
C ALA A 50 -14.56 4.77 28.52
N THR A 51 -14.22 5.45 27.43
CA THR A 51 -14.39 4.98 26.05
C THR A 51 -15.82 4.65 25.58
N PRO A 52 -16.86 5.47 25.87
CA PRO A 52 -18.23 5.19 25.49
C PRO A 52 -18.39 5.08 23.95
N LEU A 53 -17.57 5.78 23.18
CA LEU A 53 -17.61 5.70 21.72
C LEU A 53 -17.15 4.33 21.19
N ALA A 54 -16.29 3.62 21.88
CA ALA A 54 -15.92 2.26 21.48
C ALA A 54 -17.12 1.32 21.55
N VAL A 55 -17.97 1.45 22.57
CA VAL A 55 -19.22 0.69 22.70
C VAL A 55 -20.22 1.09 21.61
N GLN A 56 -20.37 2.38 21.33
CA GLN A 56 -21.23 2.85 20.25
C GLN A 56 -20.78 2.35 18.87
N GLN A 57 -19.48 2.39 18.59
CA GLN A 57 -18.91 1.83 17.36
C GLN A 57 -19.16 0.32 17.26
N TRP A 58 -18.86 -0.42 18.34
CA TRP A 58 -19.13 -1.85 18.42
C TRP A 58 -20.59 -2.17 18.12
N SER A 59 -21.55 -1.43 18.68
CA SER A 59 -22.98 -1.69 18.48
C SER A 59 -23.43 -1.64 17.01
N THR A 60 -22.69 -0.95 16.14
CA THR A 60 -22.95 -0.89 14.70
C THR A 60 -22.30 -2.04 13.94
N SER A 61 -21.44 -2.84 14.59
CA SER A 61 -20.68 -3.91 13.96
C SER A 61 -21.53 -5.17 13.73
N ARG A 62 -21.07 -6.02 12.81
CA ARG A 62 -21.63 -7.36 12.63
C ARG A 62 -21.32 -8.30 13.82
N HIS A 63 -20.24 -8.02 14.54
CA HIS A 63 -19.91 -8.74 15.77
C HIS A 63 -21.00 -8.56 16.82
N ALA A 64 -21.43 -7.32 17.06
CA ALA A 64 -22.54 -7.04 17.98
C ALA A 64 -23.84 -7.75 17.57
N GLN A 65 -24.16 -7.76 16.27
CA GLN A 65 -25.35 -8.47 15.73
C GLN A 65 -25.28 -10.00 15.89
N LYS A 66 -24.09 -10.56 16.16
CA LYS A 66 -23.84 -11.98 16.36
C LYS A 66 -23.52 -12.36 17.82
N GLY A 67 -23.73 -11.41 18.74
CA GLY A 67 -23.47 -11.63 20.17
C GLY A 67 -21.98 -11.72 20.55
N ILE A 68 -21.09 -11.27 19.66
CA ILE A 68 -19.64 -11.20 19.97
C ILE A 68 -19.36 -9.86 20.60
N GLY A 69 -18.97 -9.84 21.88
CA GLY A 69 -18.76 -8.64 22.64
C GLY A 69 -17.28 -8.27 22.86
N CYS A 70 -17.03 -7.54 23.93
CA CYS A 70 -15.71 -7.01 24.23
C CYS A 70 -14.74 -8.12 24.67
N PHE A 71 -15.21 -8.98 25.57
CA PHE A 71 -14.37 -10.01 26.18
C PHE A 71 -13.84 -11.02 25.17
N GLU A 72 -14.64 -11.44 24.19
CA GLU A 72 -14.25 -12.40 23.16
C GLU A 72 -13.00 -11.95 22.37
N CYS A 73 -12.79 -10.63 22.24
CA CYS A 73 -11.63 -10.07 21.57
C CYS A 73 -10.49 -9.71 22.53
N HIS A 74 -10.82 -9.21 23.73
CA HIS A 74 -9.87 -8.68 24.68
C HIS A 74 -9.39 -9.66 25.75
N GLN A 75 -10.01 -10.84 25.89
CA GLN A 75 -9.52 -11.87 26.80
C GLN A 75 -8.06 -12.22 26.50
N ALA A 76 -7.30 -12.47 27.54
CA ALA A 76 -5.91 -12.84 27.41
C ALA A 76 -5.52 -13.87 28.47
N ASP A 77 -4.77 -14.88 28.07
CA ASP A 77 -4.22 -15.86 29.01
C ASP A 77 -3.32 -15.15 30.03
N LYS A 78 -3.39 -15.54 31.31
CA LYS A 78 -2.61 -14.94 32.41
C LYS A 78 -1.08 -15.00 32.19
N GLY A 79 -0.62 -15.93 31.34
CA GLY A 79 0.78 -16.06 30.96
C GLY A 79 1.21 -15.15 29.81
N ARG A 80 0.30 -14.45 29.16
CA ARG A 80 0.61 -13.53 28.07
C ARG A 80 1.27 -12.26 28.63
N PRO A 81 2.40 -11.79 28.07
CA PRO A 81 3.18 -10.70 28.67
C PRO A 81 2.41 -9.39 28.85
N ASP A 82 1.46 -9.08 27.95
CA ASP A 82 0.63 -7.87 27.96
C ASP A 82 -0.74 -8.07 28.63
N ALA A 83 -0.97 -9.24 29.25
CA ALA A 83 -2.17 -9.49 30.04
C ALA A 83 -2.12 -8.74 31.39
N PHE A 84 -3.27 -8.27 31.83
CA PHE A 84 -3.45 -7.67 33.16
C PHE A 84 -4.85 -7.95 33.71
N GLU A 85 -4.96 -7.91 35.02
CA GLU A 85 -6.23 -8.09 35.72
C GLU A 85 -7.07 -6.83 35.62
N HIS A 86 -8.33 -6.94 35.23
CA HIS A 86 -9.27 -5.85 35.06
C HIS A 86 -10.66 -6.26 35.54
N PHE A 87 -11.04 -5.84 36.73
CA PHE A 87 -12.33 -6.15 37.38
C PHE A 87 -12.70 -7.65 37.38
N GLY A 88 -11.74 -8.50 37.69
CA GLY A 88 -11.94 -9.94 37.80
C GLY A 88 -11.59 -10.73 36.55
N GLU A 89 -11.34 -10.04 35.41
CA GLU A 89 -11.03 -10.66 34.12
C GLU A 89 -9.57 -10.40 33.71
N SER A 90 -8.94 -11.40 33.13
CA SER A 90 -7.62 -11.28 32.51
C SER A 90 -7.76 -10.81 31.07
N ILE A 91 -7.31 -9.60 30.78
CA ILE A 91 -7.46 -8.97 29.46
C ILE A 91 -6.17 -8.39 28.92
N SER A 92 -6.14 -8.07 27.64
CA SER A 92 -5.18 -7.18 27.01
C SER A 92 -5.88 -6.05 26.24
N VAL A 93 -5.28 -4.86 26.26
CA VAL A 93 -5.74 -3.76 25.39
C VAL A 93 -5.44 -4.05 23.93
N MET A 94 -4.49 -4.93 23.65
CA MET A 94 -4.03 -5.26 22.32
C MET A 94 -4.71 -6.53 21.79
N VAL A 95 -5.62 -6.35 20.81
CA VAL A 95 -6.18 -7.46 20.04
C VAL A 95 -5.20 -7.80 18.92
N THR A 96 -4.88 -9.07 18.79
CA THR A 96 -3.86 -9.58 17.88
C THR A 96 -4.48 -10.49 16.81
N PRO A 97 -3.74 -10.87 15.77
CA PRO A 97 -4.20 -11.87 14.82
C PRO A 97 -4.57 -13.22 15.46
N ASN A 98 -3.94 -13.61 16.58
CA ASN A 98 -4.33 -14.80 17.32
C ASN A 98 -5.74 -14.68 17.91
N SER A 99 -6.10 -13.50 18.44
CA SER A 99 -7.46 -13.23 18.94
C SER A 99 -8.50 -13.34 17.82
N CYS A 100 -8.23 -12.76 16.66
CA CYS A 100 -9.11 -12.85 15.50
C CYS A 100 -9.19 -14.29 14.95
N GLY A 101 -8.06 -14.97 14.90
CA GLY A 101 -7.90 -16.34 14.37
C GLY A 101 -8.67 -17.41 15.11
N MET A 102 -9.12 -17.14 16.36
CA MET A 102 -10.02 -18.08 17.07
C MET A 102 -11.32 -18.36 16.31
N CYS A 103 -11.80 -17.39 15.53
CA CYS A 103 -13.00 -17.52 14.70
C CYS A 103 -12.69 -17.37 13.20
N HIS A 104 -11.70 -16.56 12.82
CA HIS A 104 -11.28 -16.23 11.45
C HIS A 104 -9.96 -16.94 11.09
N GLY A 105 -9.93 -18.28 11.27
CA GLY A 105 -8.70 -19.06 11.17
C GLY A 105 -8.08 -19.05 9.78
N GLN A 106 -8.89 -19.10 8.70
CA GLN A 106 -8.40 -19.05 7.32
C GLN A 106 -7.77 -17.70 7.02
N GLU A 107 -8.48 -16.61 7.31
CA GLU A 107 -8.03 -15.24 7.06
C GLU A 107 -6.75 -14.94 7.84
N ALA A 108 -6.68 -15.37 9.11
CA ALA A 108 -5.50 -15.22 9.93
C ALA A 108 -4.30 -15.99 9.36
N GLN A 109 -4.50 -17.22 8.89
CA GLN A 109 -3.44 -18.05 8.29
C GLN A 109 -2.93 -17.42 6.98
N GLU A 110 -3.81 -17.01 6.08
CA GLU A 110 -3.45 -16.36 4.83
C GLU A 110 -2.69 -15.05 5.07
N PHE A 111 -3.16 -14.23 6.03
CA PHE A 111 -2.49 -13.00 6.42
C PHE A 111 -1.10 -13.27 6.99
N GLN A 112 -0.92 -14.27 7.89
CA GLN A 112 0.39 -14.63 8.46
C GLN A 112 1.39 -15.09 7.39
N ALA A 113 0.93 -15.69 6.29
CA ALA A 113 1.76 -16.07 5.15
C ALA A 113 2.12 -14.88 4.25
N SER A 114 1.42 -13.76 4.36
CA SER A 114 1.56 -12.60 3.49
C SER A 114 2.79 -11.72 3.83
N HIS A 115 3.18 -10.90 2.87
CA HIS A 115 4.19 -9.86 3.10
C HIS A 115 3.77 -8.83 4.15
N HIS A 116 2.48 -8.59 4.34
CA HIS A 116 1.98 -7.68 5.36
C HIS A 116 2.35 -8.11 6.77
N ALA A 117 2.19 -9.39 7.11
CA ALA A 117 2.61 -9.90 8.42
C ALA A 117 4.12 -9.80 8.66
N GLN A 118 4.92 -9.78 7.57
CA GLN A 118 6.38 -9.67 7.64
C GLN A 118 6.87 -8.21 7.57
N ALA A 119 5.98 -7.23 7.40
CA ALA A 119 6.38 -5.84 7.14
C ALA A 119 7.26 -5.22 8.24
N GLY A 120 7.01 -5.55 9.51
CA GLY A 120 7.84 -5.10 10.63
C GLY A 120 9.26 -5.70 10.65
N GLN A 121 9.49 -6.81 9.94
CA GLN A 121 10.80 -7.44 9.80
C GLN A 121 11.55 -6.96 8.55
N ILE A 122 10.85 -6.42 7.56
CA ILE A 122 11.44 -5.83 6.35
C ILE A 122 12.28 -4.60 6.69
N LEU A 123 12.00 -3.95 7.82
CA LEU A 123 12.84 -2.88 8.37
C LEU A 123 14.24 -3.35 8.84
N GLY A 124 14.63 -4.61 8.67
CA GLY A 124 16.00 -5.09 8.74
C GLY A 124 16.80 -4.84 7.46
N SER A 125 16.29 -4.07 6.51
CA SER A 125 16.92 -3.66 5.26
C SER A 125 17.61 -2.30 5.38
N LEU A 126 18.06 -1.76 4.24
CA LEU A 126 18.68 -0.43 4.15
C LEU A 126 17.77 0.69 4.67
N ASP A 127 16.45 0.52 4.51
CA ASP A 127 15.44 1.47 5.00
C ASP A 127 15.46 1.60 6.53
N ASN A 128 15.83 0.52 7.23
CA ASN A 128 15.95 0.52 8.69
C ASN A 128 17.15 1.37 9.14
N VAL A 129 18.28 1.23 8.46
CA VAL A 129 19.47 2.07 8.72
C VAL A 129 19.14 3.53 8.48
N LEU A 130 18.38 3.85 7.42
CA LEU A 130 17.93 5.20 7.15
C LEU A 130 17.05 5.73 8.30
N GLY A 131 16.01 5.00 8.69
CA GLY A 131 15.07 5.45 9.72
C GLY A 131 15.66 5.48 11.12
N ASP A 132 16.34 4.42 11.56
CA ASP A 132 16.79 4.30 12.94
C ASP A 132 18.14 5.02 13.21
N ASP A 133 19.10 4.92 12.27
CA ASP A 133 20.46 5.42 12.48
C ASP A 133 20.67 6.81 11.87
N VAL A 134 20.19 7.06 10.66
CA VAL A 134 20.42 8.33 9.93
C VAL A 134 19.41 9.40 10.34
N GLU A 135 18.12 9.08 10.35
CA GLU A 135 17.04 10.00 10.74
C GLU A 135 16.82 10.04 12.25
N GLY A 136 16.98 8.90 12.89
CA GLY A 136 16.87 8.70 14.32
C GLY A 136 15.58 7.97 14.77
N PRO A 137 15.63 7.27 15.92
CA PRO A 137 14.57 6.34 16.35
C PRO A 137 13.22 7.02 16.62
N ALA A 138 13.19 8.32 16.92
CA ALA A 138 11.93 9.05 17.09
C ALA A 138 11.20 9.26 15.76
N ALA A 139 11.95 9.54 14.68
CA ALA A 139 11.40 9.62 13.32
C ALA A 139 10.92 8.25 12.85
N ALA A 140 11.71 7.20 13.05
CA ALA A 140 11.33 5.83 12.72
C ALA A 140 10.04 5.38 13.44
N ALA A 141 9.88 5.69 14.74
CA ALA A 141 8.70 5.33 15.51
C ALA A 141 7.43 6.05 15.05
N MET A 142 7.53 7.32 14.64
CA MET A 142 6.39 8.13 14.19
C MET A 142 6.13 8.03 12.68
N GLY A 143 7.13 7.61 11.90
CA GLY A 143 7.06 7.41 10.45
C GLY A 143 7.01 5.93 10.08
N CYS A 144 8.17 5.30 9.88
CA CYS A 144 8.29 3.93 9.36
C CYS A 144 7.42 2.91 10.09
N ALA A 145 7.45 2.92 11.43
CA ALA A 145 6.71 1.97 12.25
C ALA A 145 5.19 2.14 12.19
N LYS A 146 4.68 3.31 11.78
CA LYS A 146 3.23 3.53 11.63
C LYS A 146 2.64 2.75 10.47
N CYS A 147 3.40 2.56 9.40
CA CYS A 147 2.99 1.74 8.26
C CYS A 147 3.50 0.30 8.39
N HIS A 148 4.79 0.11 8.63
CA HIS A 148 5.44 -1.20 8.64
C HIS A 148 5.21 -2.01 9.93
N GLY A 149 5.03 -1.33 11.05
CA GLY A 149 5.03 -1.96 12.38
C GLY A 149 6.45 -2.16 12.92
N SER A 150 6.51 -2.45 14.19
CA SER A 150 7.74 -2.77 14.94
C SER A 150 7.40 -3.67 16.13
N VAL A 151 8.40 -4.05 16.90
CA VAL A 151 8.19 -4.84 18.14
C VAL A 151 7.49 -4.01 19.19
N VAL A 152 6.38 -4.51 19.76
CA VAL A 152 5.75 -3.91 20.93
C VAL A 152 6.40 -4.47 22.20
N LYS A 153 7.00 -3.60 23.00
CA LYS A 153 7.62 -3.95 24.27
C LYS A 153 6.64 -3.83 25.42
N VAL A 154 6.73 -4.76 26.37
CA VAL A 154 5.93 -4.77 27.61
C VAL A 154 6.84 -4.50 28.79
N LEU A 155 6.45 -3.54 29.64
CA LEU A 155 7.18 -3.14 30.85
C LEU A 155 6.77 -3.95 32.10
N GLY A 156 5.78 -4.84 31.96
CA GLY A 156 5.19 -5.65 33.01
C GLY A 156 3.78 -5.21 33.41
N GLN A 157 3.02 -6.14 34.00
CA GLN A 157 1.62 -5.93 34.45
C GLN A 157 0.72 -5.34 33.33
N GLY A 158 0.88 -5.82 32.09
CA GLY A 158 0.12 -5.34 30.93
C GLY A 158 0.48 -3.93 30.44
N LYS A 159 1.44 -3.23 31.08
CA LYS A 159 1.87 -1.90 30.68
C LYS A 159 2.77 -1.97 29.45
N LEU A 160 2.36 -1.30 28.39
CA LEU A 160 3.11 -1.21 27.13
C LEU A 160 4.12 -0.06 27.20
N ASP A 161 5.29 -0.26 26.56
CA ASP A 161 6.34 0.75 26.48
C ASP A 161 5.88 1.91 25.55
N PRO A 162 5.82 3.15 26.06
CA PRO A 162 5.44 4.32 25.26
C PRO A 162 6.31 4.57 24.02
N GLY A 163 7.55 4.08 24.01
CA GLY A 163 8.44 4.17 22.85
C GLY A 163 8.05 3.22 21.70
N THR A 164 7.19 2.22 21.96
CA THR A 164 6.77 1.20 20.99
C THR A 164 5.26 1.07 20.85
N TRP A 165 4.49 1.79 21.67
CA TRP A 165 3.02 1.82 21.65
C TRP A 165 2.50 3.26 21.84
N PRO A 166 1.49 3.72 21.07
CA PRO A 166 0.69 2.99 20.09
C PRO A 166 1.45 2.59 18.83
N ASN A 167 1.20 1.35 18.34
CA ASN A 167 1.78 0.79 17.15
C ASN A 167 0.66 0.24 16.26
N GLU A 168 0.42 0.91 15.13
CA GLU A 168 -0.69 0.64 14.22
C GLU A 168 -0.22 -0.04 12.93
N GLY A 169 1.10 -0.27 12.78
CA GLY A 169 1.68 -0.81 11.56
C GLY A 169 1.20 -2.23 11.25
N ILE A 170 1.06 -2.49 9.94
CA ILE A 170 0.47 -3.72 9.41
C ILE A 170 1.24 -4.98 9.83
N GLY A 171 2.55 -4.90 9.99
CA GLY A 171 3.43 -6.00 10.41
C GLY A 171 3.88 -5.91 11.88
N ARG A 172 3.07 -5.28 12.75
CA ARG A 172 3.34 -5.19 14.19
C ARG A 172 3.73 -6.55 14.79
N ILE A 173 4.79 -6.60 15.56
CA ILE A 173 5.25 -7.82 16.24
C ILE A 173 4.69 -7.77 17.66
N ASN A 174 3.74 -8.66 17.93
CA ASN A 174 2.92 -8.65 19.14
C ASN A 174 3.57 -9.43 20.28
N PRO A 175 3.27 -9.09 21.57
CA PRO A 175 3.81 -9.80 22.73
C PRO A 175 3.40 -11.28 22.82
N ASP A 176 2.32 -11.70 22.15
CA ASP A 176 1.89 -13.09 22.05
C ASP A 176 2.60 -13.88 20.92
N GLY A 177 3.61 -13.27 20.28
CA GLY A 177 4.38 -13.87 19.21
C GLY A 177 3.73 -13.78 17.82
N SER A 178 2.48 -13.37 17.70
CA SER A 178 1.82 -13.16 16.42
C SER A 178 2.36 -11.91 15.72
N LYS A 179 2.23 -11.86 14.40
CA LYS A 179 2.68 -10.73 13.57
C LYS A 179 1.50 -10.07 12.89
N GLY A 180 1.49 -8.75 12.91
CA GLY A 180 0.55 -7.92 12.20
C GLY A 180 -0.62 -7.42 13.03
N SER A 181 -1.53 -6.73 12.34
CA SER A 181 -2.71 -6.12 12.93
C SER A 181 -3.87 -6.11 11.94
N CYS A 182 -4.88 -6.90 12.17
CA CYS A 182 -6.09 -6.94 11.34
C CYS A 182 -6.85 -5.62 11.36
N SER A 183 -6.74 -4.87 12.48
CA SER A 183 -7.43 -3.59 12.66
C SER A 183 -6.87 -2.42 11.83
N VAL A 184 -5.80 -2.63 11.07
CA VAL A 184 -5.31 -1.64 10.09
C VAL A 184 -6.31 -1.47 8.95
N CYS A 185 -6.86 -2.58 8.46
CA CYS A 185 -7.88 -2.57 7.41
C CYS A 185 -9.30 -2.61 8.00
N HIS A 186 -9.52 -3.42 9.03
CA HIS A 186 -10.80 -3.57 9.73
C HIS A 186 -10.86 -2.63 10.93
N SER A 187 -11.18 -1.36 10.68
CA SER A 187 -11.18 -0.32 11.73
C SER A 187 -12.03 -0.72 12.94
N ARG A 188 -11.38 -0.79 14.09
CA ARG A 188 -12.03 -1.02 15.40
C ARG A 188 -12.87 0.23 15.78
N HIS A 189 -14.03 0.06 16.34
CA HIS A 189 -14.71 -1.17 16.75
C HIS A 189 -15.88 -1.48 15.84
N THR A 190 -16.03 -0.75 14.72
CA THR A 190 -17.08 -0.97 13.72
C THR A 190 -16.83 -2.20 12.87
N PHE A 191 -15.56 -2.56 12.62
CA PHE A 191 -15.13 -3.64 11.73
C PHE A 191 -15.85 -3.60 10.37
N SER A 192 -15.98 -2.39 9.82
CA SER A 192 -16.73 -2.15 8.59
C SER A 192 -16.05 -2.77 7.38
N LEU A 193 -16.76 -3.62 6.65
CA LEU A 193 -16.31 -4.15 5.36
C LEU A 193 -16.19 -3.03 4.32
N SER A 194 -17.08 -2.03 4.38
CA SER A 194 -17.01 -0.88 3.48
C SER A 194 -15.69 -0.13 3.61
N ILE A 195 -15.21 0.07 4.83
CA ILE A 195 -13.91 0.74 5.05
C ILE A 195 -12.78 -0.12 4.48
N ALA A 196 -12.73 -1.41 4.81
CA ALA A 196 -11.66 -2.30 4.38
C ALA A 196 -11.53 -2.43 2.84
N ARG A 197 -12.65 -2.30 2.11
CA ARG A 197 -12.72 -2.43 0.64
C ARG A 197 -12.42 -1.14 -0.13
N GLN A 198 -12.34 0.00 0.56
CA GLN A 198 -12.04 1.28 -0.06
C GLN A 198 -10.54 1.40 -0.34
N PRO A 199 -10.14 2.00 -1.48
CA PRO A 199 -8.74 2.25 -1.80
C PRO A 199 -8.00 3.05 -0.73
N GLU A 200 -8.69 3.95 -0.03
CA GLU A 200 -8.15 4.79 1.02
C GLU A 200 -7.56 3.98 2.20
N SER A 201 -8.12 2.80 2.48
CA SER A 201 -7.58 1.90 3.51
C SER A 201 -6.19 1.36 3.16
N CYS A 202 -5.93 1.11 1.88
CA CYS A 202 -4.62 0.71 1.37
C CYS A 202 -3.70 1.92 1.22
N GLY A 203 -4.27 3.03 0.72
CA GLY A 203 -3.59 4.29 0.46
C GLY A 203 -2.99 4.95 1.68
N TYR A 204 -3.43 4.61 2.90
CA TYR A 204 -2.81 5.07 4.13
C TYR A 204 -1.31 4.72 4.23
N CYS A 205 -0.90 3.58 3.66
CA CYS A 205 0.49 3.12 3.65
C CYS A 205 1.09 3.08 2.24
N HIS A 206 0.28 2.80 1.21
CA HIS A 206 0.72 2.68 -0.17
C HIS A 206 0.70 4.03 -0.90
N LEU A 207 1.55 4.95 -0.45
CA LEU A 207 1.72 6.30 -0.98
C LEU A 207 3.19 6.74 -0.87
N GLY A 208 3.52 7.85 -1.51
CA GLY A 208 4.81 8.51 -1.33
C GLY A 208 5.84 8.22 -2.43
N PRO A 209 7.12 8.56 -2.17
CA PRO A 209 8.09 8.69 -3.24
C PRO A 209 8.52 7.37 -3.89
N ASP A 210 8.35 6.24 -3.21
CA ASP A 210 8.87 4.94 -3.67
C ASP A 210 7.77 3.92 -4.02
N HIS A 211 6.54 4.10 -3.51
CA HIS A 211 5.42 3.16 -3.73
C HIS A 211 4.06 3.87 -3.82
N PRO A 212 3.88 4.77 -4.80
CA PRO A 212 2.72 5.66 -4.93
C PRO A 212 1.49 4.96 -5.55
N GLN A 213 1.11 3.79 -5.03
CA GLN A 213 0.00 3.04 -5.64
C GLN A 213 -1.34 3.75 -5.47
N ALA A 214 -1.55 4.47 -4.36
CA ALA A 214 -2.77 5.24 -4.15
C ALA A 214 -2.90 6.36 -5.17
N GLU A 215 -1.83 7.13 -5.37
CA GLU A 215 -1.78 8.23 -6.33
C GLU A 215 -1.97 7.72 -7.76
N ILE A 216 -1.30 6.64 -8.15
CA ILE A 216 -1.47 6.01 -9.46
C ILE A 216 -2.91 5.53 -9.66
N TYR A 217 -3.50 4.91 -8.64
CA TYR A 217 -4.89 4.47 -8.69
C TYR A 217 -5.85 5.65 -8.85
N ASP A 218 -5.64 6.72 -8.08
CA ASP A 218 -6.49 7.91 -8.08
C ASP A 218 -6.52 8.63 -9.43
N GLU A 219 -5.42 8.66 -10.15
CA GLU A 219 -5.32 9.22 -11.50
C GLU A 219 -5.83 8.26 -12.58
N SER A 220 -5.96 6.96 -12.27
CA SER A 220 -6.39 5.95 -13.22
C SER A 220 -7.88 6.07 -13.56
N LYS A 221 -8.27 5.51 -14.72
CA LYS A 221 -9.69 5.38 -15.07
C LYS A 221 -10.47 4.53 -14.06
N HIS A 222 -9.82 3.56 -13.42
CA HIS A 222 -10.43 2.77 -12.35
C HIS A 222 -10.76 3.63 -11.14
N GLY A 223 -9.82 4.43 -10.63
CA GLY A 223 -10.05 5.33 -9.51
C GLY A 223 -11.07 6.42 -9.80
N VAL A 224 -11.00 7.02 -10.98
CA VAL A 224 -12.00 8.03 -11.41
C VAL A 224 -13.41 7.42 -11.47
N THR A 225 -13.55 6.22 -12.04
CA THR A 225 -14.85 5.53 -12.13
C THR A 225 -15.36 5.12 -10.74
N TYR A 226 -14.47 4.59 -9.88
CA TYR A 226 -14.79 4.25 -8.50
C TYR A 226 -15.39 5.45 -7.75
N ARG A 227 -14.71 6.60 -7.77
CA ARG A 227 -15.18 7.82 -7.09
C ARG A 227 -16.52 8.33 -7.65
N ALA A 228 -16.67 8.31 -8.96
CA ALA A 228 -17.91 8.77 -9.61
C ALA A 228 -19.11 7.89 -9.29
N LEU A 229 -18.92 6.61 -9.08
CA LEU A 229 -19.98 5.60 -8.95
C LEU A 229 -19.91 4.79 -7.66
N ILE A 230 -19.29 5.31 -6.61
CA ILE A 230 -19.07 4.62 -5.32
C ILE A 230 -20.37 4.05 -4.73
N GLY A 231 -21.50 4.73 -4.92
CA GLY A 231 -22.81 4.25 -4.46
C GLY A 231 -23.26 2.93 -5.11
N GLN A 232 -22.67 2.54 -6.23
CA GLN A 232 -22.97 1.30 -6.94
C GLN A 232 -21.99 0.16 -6.61
N MET A 233 -21.00 0.41 -5.75
CA MET A 233 -19.97 -0.56 -5.40
C MET A 233 -20.43 -1.62 -4.38
N ASN A 234 -21.57 -1.42 -3.74
CA ASN A 234 -22.11 -2.35 -2.75
C ASN A 234 -21.12 -2.77 -1.65
N LEU A 235 -20.30 -1.81 -1.17
CA LEU A 235 -19.17 -2.06 -0.29
C LEU A 235 -19.52 -2.75 1.03
N ASN A 236 -20.75 -2.61 1.52
CA ASN A 236 -21.23 -3.23 2.76
C ASN A 236 -21.80 -4.64 2.58
N SER A 237 -21.86 -5.17 1.36
CA SER A 237 -22.41 -6.52 1.13
C SER A 237 -21.63 -7.59 1.92
N ALA A 238 -22.34 -8.59 2.43
CA ALA A 238 -21.71 -9.74 3.08
C ALA A 238 -20.90 -10.58 2.07
N SER A 239 -21.44 -10.73 0.86
CA SER A 239 -20.77 -11.30 -0.30
C SER A 239 -20.34 -10.15 -1.20
N TRP A 240 -19.10 -10.16 -1.68
CA TRP A 240 -18.58 -9.08 -2.54
C TRP A 240 -17.74 -9.69 -3.67
N VAL A 241 -18.44 -10.31 -4.60
CA VAL A 241 -17.88 -11.04 -5.73
C VAL A 241 -17.97 -10.18 -6.98
N LEU A 242 -16.84 -9.93 -7.63
CA LEU A 242 -16.77 -9.16 -8.87
C LEU A 242 -17.61 -9.86 -9.97
N GLY A 243 -18.44 -9.09 -10.65
CA GLY A 243 -19.34 -9.54 -11.69
C GLY A 243 -20.68 -10.10 -11.18
N LYS A 244 -20.84 -10.28 -9.84
CA LYS A 244 -22.08 -10.73 -9.20
C LYS A 244 -22.66 -9.66 -8.30
N ASP A 245 -21.88 -9.19 -7.33
CA ASP A 245 -22.35 -8.25 -6.31
C ASP A 245 -22.02 -6.79 -6.67
N TYR A 246 -21.06 -6.59 -7.54
CA TYR A 246 -20.68 -5.30 -8.13
C TYR A 246 -19.93 -5.52 -9.46
N SER A 247 -19.92 -4.48 -10.33
CA SER A 247 -19.28 -4.54 -11.65
C SER A 247 -18.75 -3.18 -12.15
N VAL A 248 -18.79 -2.15 -11.31
CA VAL A 248 -18.56 -0.76 -11.73
C VAL A 248 -17.10 -0.46 -11.98
N ALA A 249 -16.26 -0.73 -10.97
CA ALA A 249 -14.82 -0.52 -11.03
C ALA A 249 -14.11 -1.45 -10.04
N PRO A 250 -12.87 -1.87 -10.31
CA PRO A 250 -12.05 -2.54 -9.32
C PRO A 250 -11.50 -1.55 -8.29
N THR A 251 -11.37 -1.99 -7.04
CA THR A 251 -10.56 -1.34 -6.01
C THR A 251 -9.25 -2.13 -5.83
N CYS A 252 -8.38 -1.67 -4.92
CA CYS A 252 -7.17 -2.43 -4.56
C CYS A 252 -7.54 -3.84 -4.07
N ASP A 253 -8.56 -3.94 -3.20
CA ASP A 253 -9.08 -5.23 -2.73
C ASP A 253 -9.54 -6.12 -3.88
N THR A 254 -10.29 -5.60 -4.85
CA THR A 254 -10.76 -6.37 -6.02
C THR A 254 -9.62 -7.11 -6.72
N CYS A 255 -8.51 -6.42 -6.97
CA CYS A 255 -7.38 -6.98 -7.70
C CYS A 255 -6.56 -7.93 -6.84
N HIS A 256 -6.26 -7.54 -5.61
CA HIS A 256 -5.29 -8.25 -4.76
C HIS A 256 -5.91 -9.32 -3.87
N MET A 257 -7.14 -9.14 -3.41
CA MET A 257 -7.77 -9.96 -2.37
C MET A 257 -9.17 -10.46 -2.76
N GLY A 258 -9.91 -9.69 -3.55
CA GLY A 258 -11.33 -9.88 -3.81
C GLY A 258 -11.69 -11.19 -4.51
N ALA A 259 -12.93 -11.66 -4.30
CA ALA A 259 -13.47 -12.83 -4.97
C ALA A 259 -13.98 -12.50 -6.37
N THR A 260 -13.87 -13.47 -7.25
CA THR A 260 -14.54 -13.50 -8.57
C THR A 260 -15.32 -14.81 -8.72
N SER A 261 -15.99 -15.01 -9.85
CA SER A 261 -16.63 -16.31 -10.13
C SER A 261 -15.65 -17.48 -10.21
N LYS A 262 -14.34 -17.21 -10.37
CA LYS A 262 -13.26 -18.19 -10.54
C LYS A 262 -12.27 -18.25 -9.38
N LEU A 263 -12.18 -17.19 -8.58
CA LEU A 263 -11.22 -17.06 -7.50
C LEU A 263 -11.95 -16.78 -6.17
N ALA A 264 -11.56 -17.46 -5.12
CA ALA A 264 -11.95 -17.10 -3.76
C ALA A 264 -11.28 -15.80 -3.32
N ALA A 265 -11.87 -15.12 -2.33
CA ALA A 265 -11.18 -14.04 -1.64
C ALA A 265 -9.96 -14.60 -0.88
N THR A 266 -8.93 -13.79 -0.69
CA THR A 266 -7.74 -14.15 0.08
C THR A 266 -7.24 -12.97 0.91
N HIS A 267 -6.59 -13.26 2.05
CA HIS A 267 -5.86 -12.28 2.85
C HIS A 267 -4.34 -12.31 2.60
N ASP A 268 -3.86 -13.12 1.65
CA ASP A 268 -2.51 -12.98 1.08
C ASP A 268 -2.53 -11.98 -0.08
N VAL A 269 -2.23 -10.72 0.21
CA VAL A 269 -2.16 -9.62 -0.79
C VAL A 269 -1.12 -9.86 -1.88
N GLY A 270 -0.17 -10.77 -1.66
CA GLY A 270 0.88 -11.15 -2.60
C GLY A 270 0.52 -12.31 -3.52
N ALA A 271 -0.63 -12.97 -3.30
CA ALA A 271 -1.02 -14.18 -4.02
C ALA A 271 -1.05 -14.01 -5.54
N ARG A 272 -1.41 -12.82 -6.03
CA ARG A 272 -1.60 -12.51 -7.46
C ARG A 272 -0.52 -11.62 -8.05
N ILE A 273 0.60 -11.38 -7.33
CA ILE A 273 1.68 -10.48 -7.76
C ILE A 273 2.80 -11.29 -8.41
N SER A 274 3.05 -11.08 -9.70
CA SER A 274 4.03 -11.83 -10.50
C SER A 274 5.45 -11.29 -10.43
N TRP A 275 5.65 -10.00 -10.09
CA TRP A 275 6.96 -9.38 -9.93
C TRP A 275 7.22 -8.93 -8.50
N ASN A 276 8.46 -9.06 -8.04
CA ASN A 276 8.96 -8.26 -6.94
C ASN A 276 9.65 -7.01 -7.53
N LEU A 277 8.97 -5.87 -7.43
CA LEU A 277 9.43 -4.59 -7.96
C LEU A 277 10.24 -3.75 -6.95
N ARG A 278 10.40 -4.26 -5.73
CA ARG A 278 11.04 -3.51 -4.64
C ARG A 278 12.56 -3.51 -4.67
N PRO A 279 13.26 -4.61 -5.01
CA PRO A 279 14.73 -4.60 -4.99
C PRO A 279 15.32 -3.69 -6.06
N GLU A 280 16.60 -3.39 -5.93
CA GLU A 280 17.37 -2.59 -6.90
C GLU A 280 17.14 -3.06 -8.34
N VAL A 281 17.23 -4.36 -8.56
CA VAL A 281 16.88 -5.01 -9.83
C VAL A 281 15.63 -5.84 -9.58
N ALA A 282 14.53 -5.53 -10.26
CA ALA A 282 13.27 -6.26 -10.12
C ALA A 282 13.42 -7.70 -10.60
N ILE A 283 12.74 -8.62 -9.93
CA ILE A 283 12.77 -10.05 -10.24
C ILE A 283 11.36 -10.65 -10.30
N LYS A 284 11.18 -11.70 -11.08
CA LYS A 284 9.95 -12.48 -11.05
C LYS A 284 9.81 -13.18 -9.70
N GLN A 285 8.59 -13.24 -9.18
CA GLN A 285 8.28 -14.00 -7.95
C GLN A 285 8.40 -15.51 -8.21
N LYS A 286 8.54 -16.29 -7.14
CA LYS A 286 8.33 -17.73 -7.23
C LYS A 286 6.88 -17.99 -7.71
N ASP A 287 6.70 -18.95 -8.60
CA ASP A 287 5.41 -19.33 -9.20
C ASP A 287 4.69 -18.13 -9.87
N TRP A 288 5.46 -17.21 -10.47
CA TRP A 288 4.96 -15.97 -11.05
C TRP A 288 3.95 -16.17 -12.18
N GLU A 289 4.08 -17.25 -12.96
CA GLU A 289 3.13 -17.59 -14.03
C GLU A 289 1.74 -17.82 -13.46
N LYS A 290 1.63 -18.66 -12.42
CA LYS A 290 0.36 -18.94 -11.74
C LYS A 290 -0.23 -17.65 -11.16
N LYS A 291 0.57 -16.88 -10.42
CA LYS A 291 0.16 -15.60 -9.84
C LYS A 291 -0.35 -14.61 -10.90
N ARG A 292 0.31 -14.59 -12.06
CA ARG A 292 -0.10 -13.76 -13.20
C ARG A 292 -1.41 -14.21 -13.80
N GLU A 293 -1.62 -15.50 -14.00
CA GLU A 293 -2.87 -16.03 -14.55
C GLU A 293 -4.05 -15.76 -13.59
N GLU A 294 -3.85 -15.86 -12.30
CA GLU A 294 -4.86 -15.46 -11.31
C GLU A 294 -5.21 -13.97 -11.45
N MET A 295 -4.23 -13.05 -11.52
CA MET A 295 -4.50 -11.63 -11.74
C MET A 295 -5.17 -11.37 -13.09
N LYS A 296 -4.72 -12.01 -14.17
CA LYS A 296 -5.38 -11.90 -15.49
C LYS A 296 -6.83 -12.36 -15.44
N SER A 297 -7.16 -13.38 -14.64
CA SER A 297 -8.53 -13.84 -14.47
C SER A 297 -9.43 -12.80 -13.79
N VAL A 298 -8.87 -11.95 -12.93
CA VAL A 298 -9.58 -10.79 -12.39
C VAL A 298 -9.86 -9.78 -13.50
N CYS A 299 -8.82 -9.40 -14.27
CA CYS A 299 -8.94 -8.44 -15.38
C CYS A 299 -9.97 -8.89 -16.43
N ALA A 300 -10.03 -10.19 -16.72
CA ALA A 300 -10.91 -10.79 -17.71
C ALA A 300 -12.42 -10.71 -17.39
N ASN A 301 -12.78 -10.26 -16.18
CA ASN A 301 -14.19 -9.96 -15.89
C ASN A 301 -14.70 -8.71 -16.64
N CYS A 302 -13.79 -7.83 -17.08
CA CYS A 302 -14.12 -6.56 -17.73
C CYS A 302 -13.36 -6.34 -19.05
N HIS A 303 -12.18 -6.94 -19.23
CA HIS A 303 -11.30 -6.72 -20.37
C HIS A 303 -11.15 -7.98 -21.23
N ALA A 304 -11.03 -7.78 -22.56
CA ALA A 304 -10.70 -8.86 -23.48
C ALA A 304 -9.30 -9.44 -23.20
N SER A 305 -9.13 -10.73 -23.43
CA SER A 305 -7.88 -11.45 -23.16
C SER A 305 -6.67 -10.88 -23.89
N ASP A 306 -6.83 -10.48 -25.15
CA ASP A 306 -5.74 -9.90 -25.93
C ASP A 306 -5.27 -8.56 -25.35
N TRP A 307 -6.21 -7.73 -24.90
CA TRP A 307 -5.87 -6.47 -24.22
C TRP A 307 -5.05 -6.75 -22.95
N VAL A 308 -5.49 -7.70 -22.14
CA VAL A 308 -4.80 -8.08 -20.88
C VAL A 308 -3.41 -8.63 -21.18
N ASN A 309 -3.26 -9.51 -22.17
CA ASN A 309 -1.97 -10.07 -22.56
C ASN A 309 -1.01 -9.01 -23.08
N ASN A 310 -1.51 -8.09 -23.91
CA ASN A 310 -0.70 -6.99 -24.44
C ASN A 310 -0.26 -6.03 -23.34
N PHE A 311 -1.13 -5.73 -22.36
CA PHE A 311 -0.76 -4.96 -21.17
C PHE A 311 0.42 -5.63 -20.44
N TYR A 312 0.35 -6.93 -20.17
CA TYR A 312 1.44 -7.63 -19.49
C TYR A 312 2.75 -7.66 -20.29
N THR A 313 2.67 -7.72 -21.61
CA THR A 313 3.84 -7.60 -22.49
C THR A 313 4.47 -6.21 -22.34
N GLN A 314 3.69 -5.15 -22.37
CA GLN A 314 4.18 -3.77 -22.18
C GLN A 314 4.75 -3.55 -20.79
N PHE A 315 4.08 -4.07 -19.76
CA PHE A 315 4.55 -4.02 -18.38
C PHE A 315 5.90 -4.73 -18.20
N ASP A 316 6.03 -5.96 -18.68
CA ASP A 316 7.29 -6.71 -18.60
C ASP A 316 8.41 -5.97 -19.33
N ASN A 317 8.15 -5.47 -20.55
CA ASN A 317 9.12 -4.71 -21.32
C ASN A 317 9.61 -3.44 -20.59
N ALA A 318 8.73 -2.74 -19.86
CA ALA A 318 9.09 -1.55 -19.10
C ALA A 318 9.98 -1.92 -17.89
N VAL A 319 9.66 -3.01 -17.18
CA VAL A 319 10.48 -3.50 -16.06
C VAL A 319 11.85 -3.96 -16.56
N ASP A 320 11.89 -4.74 -17.64
CA ASP A 320 13.13 -5.23 -18.21
C ASP A 320 13.99 -4.08 -18.76
N LEU A 321 13.38 -3.08 -19.41
CA LEU A 321 14.10 -1.86 -19.82
C LEU A 321 14.76 -1.18 -18.62
N GLY A 322 14.04 -0.99 -17.53
CA GLY A 322 14.57 -0.39 -16.31
C GLY A 322 15.76 -1.19 -15.75
N ASN A 323 15.57 -2.50 -15.63
CA ASN A 323 16.61 -3.40 -15.16
C ASN A 323 17.88 -3.34 -16.01
N GLU A 324 17.75 -3.54 -17.33
CA GLU A 324 18.90 -3.68 -18.23
C GLU A 324 19.59 -2.33 -18.50
N LYS A 325 18.82 -1.27 -18.64
CA LYS A 325 19.36 0.03 -19.01
C LYS A 325 19.95 0.81 -17.83
N PHE A 326 19.33 0.73 -16.66
CA PHE A 326 19.69 1.61 -15.56
C PHE A 326 20.14 0.85 -14.30
N PHE A 327 19.35 -0.10 -13.81
CA PHE A 327 19.54 -0.60 -12.44
C PHE A 327 20.68 -1.62 -12.33
N LYS A 328 20.82 -2.55 -13.28
CA LYS A 328 21.96 -3.48 -13.32
C LYS A 328 23.27 -2.73 -13.53
N PRO A 329 23.41 -1.81 -14.52
CA PRO A 329 24.63 -1.03 -14.68
C PRO A 329 24.99 -0.20 -13.45
N ALA A 330 24.01 0.45 -12.82
CA ALA A 330 24.24 1.22 -11.60
C ALA A 330 24.74 0.34 -10.44
N LYS A 331 24.13 -0.81 -10.23
CA LYS A 331 24.55 -1.79 -9.22
C LYS A 331 25.98 -2.30 -9.46
N GLU A 332 26.32 -2.61 -10.70
CA GLU A 332 27.67 -3.03 -11.10
C GLU A 332 28.72 -1.94 -10.83
N ILE A 333 28.39 -0.68 -11.14
CA ILE A 333 29.25 0.47 -10.85
C ILE A 333 29.47 0.60 -9.34
N MET A 334 28.43 0.56 -8.52
CA MET A 334 28.56 0.62 -7.07
C MET A 334 29.44 -0.52 -6.53
N THR A 335 29.26 -1.72 -7.05
CA THR A 335 30.09 -2.88 -6.68
C THR A 335 31.58 -2.65 -7.03
N LYS A 336 31.86 -2.10 -8.21
CA LYS A 336 33.24 -1.77 -8.63
C LYS A 336 33.89 -0.69 -7.76
N LEU A 337 33.11 0.35 -7.42
CA LEU A 337 33.58 1.42 -6.53
C LEU A 337 33.93 0.87 -5.14
N GLN A 338 33.10 -0.02 -4.60
CA GLN A 338 33.37 -0.66 -3.31
C GLN A 338 34.60 -1.57 -3.36
N GLN A 339 34.73 -2.41 -4.40
CA GLN A 339 35.87 -3.28 -4.60
C GLN A 339 37.19 -2.52 -4.78
N ALA A 340 37.14 -1.35 -5.41
CA ALA A 340 38.27 -0.46 -5.57
C ALA A 340 38.58 0.40 -4.32
N GLY A 341 37.81 0.25 -3.23
CA GLY A 341 38.01 1.02 -1.99
C GLY A 341 37.68 2.52 -2.15
N LYS A 342 36.89 2.90 -3.16
CA LYS A 342 36.47 4.29 -3.42
C LYS A 342 35.28 4.74 -2.60
N ILE A 343 34.51 3.78 -2.11
CA ILE A 343 33.41 3.99 -1.15
C ILE A 343 33.55 2.96 -0.02
N SER A 344 33.14 3.35 1.17
CA SER A 344 33.15 2.47 2.35
C SER A 344 31.97 1.48 2.29
N PRO A 345 31.92 0.45 3.15
CA PRO A 345 30.73 -0.39 3.31
C PRO A 345 29.60 0.29 4.11
N THR A 346 29.86 1.40 4.79
CA THR A 346 28.86 2.11 5.61
C THR A 346 27.77 2.71 4.73
N PRO A 347 26.49 2.42 4.95
CA PRO A 347 25.41 3.05 4.19
C PRO A 347 25.38 4.58 4.36
N PHE A 348 24.97 5.29 3.32
CA PHE A 348 24.69 6.74 3.30
C PHE A 348 25.84 7.70 3.68
N ASP A 349 27.06 7.24 3.88
CA ASP A 349 28.20 8.06 4.29
C ASP A 349 28.89 8.83 3.14
N ALA A 350 28.41 8.68 1.90
CA ALA A 350 28.93 9.38 0.72
C ALA A 350 27.79 9.79 -0.23
N PRO A 351 27.90 10.94 -0.93
CA PRO A 351 26.85 11.44 -1.81
C PRO A 351 26.35 10.41 -2.83
N ILE A 352 27.25 9.68 -3.50
CA ILE A 352 26.87 8.66 -4.51
C ILE A 352 25.93 7.57 -3.97
N LYS A 353 25.97 7.27 -2.67
CA LYS A 353 25.10 6.28 -2.05
C LYS A 353 23.68 6.79 -1.93
N TRP A 354 23.51 8.08 -1.65
CA TRP A 354 22.22 8.76 -1.69
C TRP A 354 21.67 8.82 -3.11
N THR A 355 22.48 9.28 -4.06
CA THR A 355 22.11 9.33 -5.48
C THR A 355 21.69 7.95 -6.00
N TYR A 356 22.45 6.90 -5.62
CA TYR A 356 22.12 5.53 -5.99
C TYR A 356 20.83 5.05 -5.34
N PHE A 357 20.64 5.33 -4.05
CA PHE A 357 19.40 4.97 -3.32
C PHE A 357 18.18 5.63 -3.97
N GLU A 358 18.21 6.92 -4.22
CA GLU A 358 17.12 7.61 -4.91
C GLU A 358 16.85 7.04 -6.31
N LEU A 359 17.89 6.75 -7.06
CA LEU A 359 17.79 6.22 -8.42
C LEU A 359 16.93 4.93 -8.48
N TRP A 360 17.26 3.95 -7.64
CA TRP A 360 16.57 2.66 -7.71
C TRP A 360 15.36 2.58 -6.77
N HIS A 361 15.46 3.19 -5.56
CA HIS A 361 14.45 3.08 -4.51
C HIS A 361 13.25 4.00 -4.78
N HIS A 362 13.49 5.29 -5.04
CA HIS A 362 12.40 6.22 -5.31
C HIS A 362 11.97 6.17 -6.77
N GLN A 363 12.79 6.68 -7.67
CA GLN A 363 12.42 6.84 -9.08
C GLN A 363 12.23 5.49 -9.79
N GLY A 364 13.10 4.52 -9.52
CA GLY A 364 13.03 3.20 -10.11
C GLY A 364 11.79 2.40 -9.68
N ARG A 365 11.44 2.44 -8.40
CA ARG A 365 10.21 1.80 -7.90
C ARG A 365 8.98 2.47 -8.49
N ARG A 366 8.90 3.81 -8.48
CA ARG A 366 7.79 4.54 -9.09
C ARG A 366 7.56 4.17 -10.55
N ALA A 367 8.63 4.18 -11.36
CA ALA A 367 8.54 3.80 -12.77
C ALA A 367 7.95 2.40 -12.98
N ARG A 368 8.44 1.42 -12.21
CA ARG A 368 8.00 0.02 -12.29
C ARG A 368 6.58 -0.17 -11.76
N MET A 369 6.21 0.51 -10.69
CA MET A 369 4.86 0.47 -10.13
C MET A 369 3.87 1.20 -11.02
N GLY A 370 4.26 2.34 -11.61
CA GLY A 370 3.50 3.00 -12.66
C GLY A 370 3.18 2.07 -13.83
N ALA A 371 4.18 1.33 -14.30
CA ALA A 371 3.99 0.34 -15.37
C ALA A 371 3.04 -0.80 -14.95
N SER A 372 3.16 -1.29 -13.72
CA SER A 372 2.33 -2.39 -13.21
C SER A 372 0.84 -2.03 -13.07
N MET A 373 0.53 -0.75 -12.94
CA MET A 373 -0.84 -0.25 -12.75
C MET A 373 -1.34 0.61 -13.92
N ASN A 374 -0.59 0.62 -15.04
CA ASN A 374 -0.91 1.42 -16.24
C ASN A 374 -1.07 2.92 -15.94
N GLY A 375 -0.18 3.47 -15.09
CA GLY A 375 -0.12 4.88 -14.73
C GLY A 375 0.90 5.65 -15.61
N PRO A 376 0.49 6.29 -16.72
CA PRO A 376 1.41 6.86 -17.70
C PRO A 376 2.32 7.96 -17.14
N ASP A 377 1.84 8.78 -16.22
CA ASP A 377 2.62 9.84 -15.58
C ASP A 377 3.74 9.26 -14.71
N TYR A 378 3.40 8.25 -13.90
CA TYR A 378 4.35 7.53 -13.04
C TYR A 378 5.31 6.62 -13.80
N VAL A 379 4.98 6.21 -15.03
CA VAL A 379 5.94 5.56 -15.92
C VAL A 379 6.89 6.57 -16.54
N GLN A 380 6.37 7.69 -17.06
CA GLN A 380 7.12 8.64 -17.90
C GLN A 380 7.78 9.73 -17.07
N TRP A 381 6.98 10.69 -16.51
CA TRP A 381 7.54 11.90 -15.91
C TRP A 381 8.06 11.69 -14.49
N HIS A 382 7.26 11.09 -13.62
CA HIS A 382 7.67 10.71 -12.26
C HIS A 382 8.38 9.35 -12.20
N GLY A 383 8.74 8.79 -13.35
CA GLY A 383 9.41 7.51 -13.47
C GLY A 383 10.68 7.60 -14.31
N PHE A 384 10.63 7.07 -15.55
CA PHE A 384 11.83 6.91 -16.38
C PHE A 384 12.53 8.22 -16.76
N TYR A 385 11.82 9.35 -16.82
CA TYR A 385 12.45 10.65 -16.99
C TYR A 385 13.36 10.99 -15.80
N GLU A 386 12.87 10.85 -14.58
CA GLU A 386 13.66 11.14 -13.38
C GLU A 386 14.77 10.10 -13.17
N VAL A 387 14.51 8.81 -13.45
CA VAL A 387 15.55 7.76 -13.49
C VAL A 387 16.66 8.16 -14.46
N ALA A 388 16.32 8.54 -15.69
CA ALA A 388 17.30 8.95 -16.70
C ALA A 388 18.06 10.21 -16.28
N LYS A 389 17.35 11.22 -15.73
CA LYS A 389 17.97 12.45 -15.24
C LYS A 389 19.01 12.15 -14.18
N ILE A 390 18.66 11.47 -13.09
CA ILE A 390 19.60 11.13 -12.01
C ILE A 390 20.76 10.28 -12.54
N PHE A 391 20.44 9.24 -13.33
CA PHE A 391 21.46 8.34 -13.85
C PHE A 391 22.52 9.05 -14.67
N TYR A 392 22.12 9.91 -15.63
CA TYR A 392 23.05 10.55 -16.55
C TYR A 392 23.67 11.85 -16.03
N SER A 393 22.95 12.63 -15.23
CA SER A 393 23.42 13.97 -14.81
C SER A 393 24.06 13.99 -13.43
N GLU A 394 23.87 12.95 -12.63
CA GLU A 394 24.36 12.88 -11.25
C GLU A 394 25.19 11.62 -11.01
N PHE A 395 24.58 10.43 -11.14
CA PHE A 395 25.22 9.16 -10.80
C PHE A 395 26.45 8.84 -11.64
N LEU A 396 26.34 8.86 -12.99
CA LEU A 396 27.49 8.53 -13.87
C LEU A 396 28.62 9.51 -13.73
N PRO A 397 28.43 10.86 -13.70
CA PRO A 397 29.53 11.82 -13.49
C PRO A 397 30.23 11.63 -12.17
N GLU A 398 29.51 11.41 -11.09
CA GLU A 398 30.08 11.19 -9.76
C GLU A 398 30.88 9.88 -9.70
N ALA A 399 30.33 8.79 -10.25
CA ALA A 399 31.02 7.50 -10.32
C ALA A 399 32.35 7.62 -11.13
N GLU A 400 32.31 8.28 -12.27
CA GLU A 400 33.51 8.52 -13.11
C GLU A 400 34.54 9.38 -12.40
N HIS A 401 34.12 10.38 -11.59
CA HIS A 401 35.01 11.18 -10.77
C HIS A 401 35.71 10.33 -9.69
N LEU A 402 34.96 9.44 -9.02
CA LEU A 402 35.52 8.55 -7.97
C LEU A 402 36.46 7.50 -8.52
N LEU A 403 36.15 6.92 -9.68
CA LEU A 403 36.94 5.89 -10.35
C LEU A 403 36.89 6.08 -11.87
N PRO A 404 37.88 6.79 -12.44
CA PRO A 404 37.97 7.01 -13.88
C PRO A 404 37.86 5.72 -14.69
N GLY A 405 37.01 5.69 -15.70
CA GLY A 405 36.75 4.55 -16.57
C GLY A 405 35.72 3.55 -16.06
N VAL A 406 35.15 3.73 -14.87
CA VAL A 406 34.14 2.81 -14.29
C VAL A 406 32.82 2.79 -15.12
N THR A 407 32.53 3.88 -15.84
CA THR A 407 31.32 4.02 -16.66
C THR A 407 31.50 3.56 -18.11
N SER A 408 32.67 3.04 -18.52
CA SER A 408 32.94 2.65 -19.91
C SER A 408 31.94 1.63 -20.46
N GLY A 409 31.58 0.60 -19.67
CA GLY A 409 30.59 -0.40 -20.08
C GLY A 409 29.20 0.18 -20.39
N VAL A 410 28.81 1.23 -19.66
CA VAL A 410 27.56 1.96 -19.95
C VAL A 410 27.67 2.63 -21.33
N LYS A 411 28.76 3.37 -21.58
CA LYS A 411 28.96 4.11 -22.84
C LYS A 411 29.03 3.20 -24.07
N GLU A 412 29.46 1.96 -23.89
CA GLU A 412 29.58 0.97 -24.96
C GLU A 412 28.26 0.20 -25.23
N SER A 413 27.38 0.11 -24.24
CA SER A 413 26.11 -0.61 -24.34
C SER A 413 25.19 -0.04 -25.43
N SER A 414 24.44 -0.93 -26.07
CA SER A 414 23.43 -0.57 -27.09
C SER A 414 22.34 0.35 -26.56
N TYR A 415 22.02 0.28 -25.28
CA TYR A 415 21.02 1.14 -24.62
C TYR A 415 21.44 2.62 -24.53
N HIS A 416 22.73 2.90 -24.66
CA HIS A 416 23.31 4.22 -24.38
C HIS A 416 24.03 4.84 -25.59
N GLN A 417 23.79 4.31 -26.80
CA GLN A 417 24.45 4.81 -28.03
C GLN A 417 24.18 6.31 -28.30
N TRP A 418 23.06 6.84 -27.84
CA TRP A 418 22.71 8.26 -27.96
C TRP A 418 23.75 9.19 -27.27
N MET A 419 24.49 8.69 -26.26
CA MET A 419 25.56 9.44 -25.57
C MET A 419 26.76 9.74 -26.48
N LYS A 420 26.93 9.00 -27.58
CA LYS A 420 27.96 9.27 -28.59
C LYS A 420 27.58 10.41 -29.53
N GLY A 421 26.42 11.03 -29.29
CA GLY A 421 25.82 12.04 -30.16
C GLY A 421 25.05 11.42 -31.33
N LEU A 422 24.01 12.11 -31.77
CA LEU A 422 23.25 11.70 -32.95
C LEU A 422 23.81 12.45 -34.17
N SER A 423 24.17 11.71 -35.23
CA SER A 423 24.52 12.31 -36.50
C SER A 423 23.34 13.13 -37.08
N PRO A 424 23.60 14.09 -37.99
CA PRO A 424 22.52 14.79 -38.67
C PRO A 424 21.54 13.84 -39.35
N GLU A 425 22.05 12.76 -39.97
CA GLU A 425 21.26 11.72 -40.66
C GLU A 425 20.38 10.96 -39.68
N GLN A 426 20.89 10.61 -38.50
CA GLN A 426 20.11 9.94 -37.45
C GLN A 426 19.00 10.84 -36.93
N ARG A 427 19.28 12.14 -36.69
CA ARG A 427 18.28 13.12 -36.30
C ARG A 427 17.19 13.30 -37.37
N GLN A 428 17.59 13.29 -38.64
CA GLN A 428 16.67 13.37 -39.75
C GLN A 428 15.75 12.14 -39.82
N LYS A 429 16.32 10.90 -39.74
CA LYS A 429 15.53 9.65 -39.68
C LYS A 429 14.52 9.62 -38.56
N ILE A 430 14.89 10.12 -37.37
CA ILE A 430 13.97 10.23 -36.24
C ILE A 430 12.80 11.16 -36.58
N ARG A 431 13.08 12.35 -37.16
CA ARG A 431 12.04 13.28 -37.58
C ARG A 431 11.11 12.69 -38.65
N GLU A 432 11.67 12.06 -39.66
CA GLU A 432 10.90 11.38 -40.73
C GLU A 432 10.03 10.26 -40.19
N TYR A 433 10.55 9.47 -39.24
CA TYR A 433 9.77 8.42 -38.55
C TYR A 433 8.53 8.96 -37.86
N TYR A 434 8.68 10.04 -37.11
CA TYR A 434 7.54 10.65 -36.42
C TYR A 434 6.57 11.33 -37.38
N GLN A 435 7.06 12.02 -38.40
CA GLN A 435 6.21 12.60 -39.45
C GLN A 435 5.36 11.56 -40.13
N LYS A 436 5.95 10.48 -40.63
CA LYS A 436 5.24 9.37 -41.28
C LYS A 436 4.20 8.71 -40.34
N ARG A 437 4.48 8.62 -39.06
CA ARG A 437 3.56 8.03 -38.08
C ARG A 437 2.29 8.85 -37.89
N TYR A 438 2.37 10.16 -38.07
CA TYR A 438 1.20 11.04 -37.96
C TYR A 438 0.47 11.23 -39.32
N GLU A 439 1.12 10.93 -40.43
CA GLU A 439 0.54 11.03 -41.77
C GLU A 439 -0.22 9.77 -42.20
N GLN A 440 -0.02 8.62 -41.51
CA GLN A 440 -0.76 7.40 -41.81
C GLN A 440 -2.11 7.44 -41.11
N PRO A 441 -3.23 7.26 -41.85
CA PRO A 441 -4.54 7.08 -41.19
C PRO A 441 -4.49 5.84 -40.30
N PRO A 442 -5.22 5.82 -39.19
CA PRO A 442 -5.30 4.63 -38.33
C PRO A 442 -5.82 3.46 -39.12
N SER A 443 -5.04 2.38 -39.18
CA SER A 443 -5.39 1.09 -39.80
C SER A 443 -6.51 0.39 -39.05
#